data_6dd95769f1fa56ddbfd22e88f98e0672
#
_entry.id   6dd95769f1fa56ddbfd22e88f98e0672
#
_cell.length_a   1.000
_cell.length_b   1.000
_cell.length_c   1.000
_cell.angle_alpha   90.00
_cell.angle_beta   90.00
_cell.angle_gamma   90.00
#
_symmetry.space_group_name_H-M   'P 1'
#
loop_
_entity.id
_entity.type
_entity.pdbx_description
1 polymer ?
#
loop_
_entity_poly.entity_id
_entity_poly.type
_entity_poly.pdbx_seq_one_letter_code
_entity_poly.pdbx_strand_id
1 'polypeptide(L)'
;MSKVIILFGVSGCGKSLIGKKLAEDLKYEFIEGDDFHSNENIEKMKNNIPLNDNDREIWLKDINSEINRLKIKNIVVACSALKESYRQALID
;
A
#
# COMPACT_ATOMS: atom_id res chain seq x y z
N MET A 1 21.56 -3.33 -0.44
CA MET A 1 20.17 -3.86 -0.35
C MET A 1 19.19 -2.73 -0.12
N SER A 2 18.08 -2.76 -0.80
CA SER A 2 17.03 -1.78 -0.57
C SER A 2 16.18 -2.15 0.65
N LYS A 3 15.60 -1.14 1.28
CA LYS A 3 14.72 -1.33 2.43
C LYS A 3 13.29 -0.98 2.03
N VAL A 4 12.33 -1.73 2.55
CA VAL A 4 10.91 -1.44 2.37
C VAL A 4 10.30 -1.25 3.75
N ILE A 5 9.79 -0.05 4.01
CA ILE A 5 9.10 0.28 5.26
C ILE A 5 7.61 0.35 4.93
N ILE A 6 6.81 -0.47 5.60
CA ILE A 6 5.38 -0.53 5.36
C ILE A 6 4.63 0.02 6.57
N LEU A 7 3.83 1.07 6.34
CA LEU A 7 2.99 1.67 7.37
C LEU A 7 1.58 1.13 7.22
N PHE A 8 1.10 0.45 8.26
CA PHE A 8 -0.25 -0.11 8.29
C PHE A 8 -1.16 0.73 9.17
N GLY A 9 -2.42 0.71 8.86
CA GLY A 9 -3.43 1.38 9.67
C GLY A 9 -4.73 1.52 8.89
N VAL A 10 -5.79 1.87 9.60
CA VAL A 10 -7.07 2.12 8.94
C VAL A 10 -7.02 3.44 8.18
N SER A 11 -7.87 3.55 7.16
CA SER A 11 -7.98 4.76 6.37
C SER A 11 -8.35 5.95 7.27
N GLY A 12 -7.76 7.10 7.01
CA GLY A 12 -8.06 8.31 7.76
C GLY A 12 -7.24 8.52 9.02
N CYS A 13 -6.32 7.62 9.36
CA CYS A 13 -5.47 7.79 10.55
C CYS A 13 -4.21 8.64 10.29
N GLY A 14 -4.09 9.23 9.13
CA GLY A 14 -2.95 10.09 8.80
C GLY A 14 -1.71 9.37 8.32
N LYS A 15 -1.79 8.08 8.03
CA LYS A 15 -0.60 7.29 7.64
C LYS A 15 0.04 7.77 6.33
N SER A 16 -0.76 8.28 5.39
CA SER A 16 -0.22 8.80 4.12
C SER A 16 0.63 10.04 4.35
N LEU A 17 0.16 10.94 5.22
CA LEU A 17 0.91 12.15 5.57
C LEU A 17 2.21 11.79 6.29
N ILE A 18 2.14 10.89 7.25
CA ILE A 18 3.29 10.41 7.99
C ILE A 18 4.27 9.71 7.05
N GLY A 19 3.76 8.87 6.15
CA GLY A 19 4.57 8.14 5.18
C GLY A 19 5.32 9.05 4.22
N LYS A 20 4.64 10.07 3.70
CA LYS A 20 5.27 11.05 2.82
C LYS A 20 6.39 11.81 3.53
N LYS A 21 6.13 12.22 4.77
CA LYS A 21 7.12 12.93 5.57
C LYS A 21 8.33 12.04 5.85
N LEU A 22 8.09 10.80 6.23
CA LEU A 22 9.17 9.85 6.50
C LEU A 22 10.01 9.58 5.26
N ALA A 23 9.36 9.38 4.11
CA ALA A 23 10.05 9.15 2.86
C ALA A 23 10.90 10.36 2.47
N GLU A 24 10.37 11.56 2.64
CA GLU A 24 11.08 12.79 2.36
C GLU A 24 12.32 12.94 3.26
N ASP A 25 12.14 12.71 4.56
CA ASP A 25 13.22 12.82 5.54
C ASP A 25 14.35 11.81 5.29
N LEU A 26 13.99 10.60 4.88
CA LEU A 26 14.94 9.53 4.59
C LEU A 26 15.44 9.52 3.15
N LYS A 27 14.85 10.34 2.29
CA LYS A 27 15.12 10.34 0.83
C LYS A 27 14.77 9.00 0.20
N TYR A 28 13.67 8.40 0.63
CA TYR A 28 13.12 7.16 0.10
C TYR A 28 12.01 7.48 -0.89
N GLU A 29 11.72 6.54 -1.79
CA GLU A 29 10.52 6.62 -2.63
C GLU A 29 9.28 6.38 -1.76
N PHE A 30 8.16 6.98 -2.14
CA PHE A 30 6.90 6.80 -1.44
C PHE A 30 5.86 6.14 -2.34
N ILE A 31 5.18 5.13 -1.80
CA ILE A 31 4.06 4.48 -2.49
C ILE A 31 2.80 4.66 -1.63
N GLU A 32 1.78 5.27 -2.23
CA GLU A 32 0.45 5.36 -1.60
C GLU A 32 -0.37 4.15 -2.05
N GLY A 33 -0.55 3.19 -1.14
CA GLY A 33 -1.24 1.95 -1.46
C GLY A 33 -2.67 2.16 -1.97
N ASP A 34 -3.37 3.17 -1.45
CA ASP A 34 -4.74 3.43 -1.85
C ASP A 34 -4.87 3.83 -3.33
N ASP A 35 -3.79 4.34 -3.94
CA ASP A 35 -3.80 4.71 -5.36
C ASP A 35 -3.85 3.49 -6.29
N PHE A 36 -3.62 2.31 -5.76
CA PHE A 36 -3.56 1.07 -6.54
C PHE A 36 -4.89 0.31 -6.59
N HIS A 37 -5.95 0.86 -6.01
CA HIS A 37 -7.28 0.26 -6.12
C HIS A 37 -7.81 0.40 -7.55
N SER A 38 -8.45 -0.67 -8.06
CA SER A 38 -9.12 -0.65 -9.35
C SER A 38 -10.32 0.29 -9.31
N ASN A 39 -10.84 0.65 -10.48
CA ASN A 39 -12.06 1.44 -10.56
C ASN A 39 -13.24 0.71 -9.90
N GLU A 40 -13.29 -0.62 -10.00
CA GLU A 40 -14.31 -1.43 -9.34
C GLU A 40 -14.23 -1.32 -7.84
N ASN A 41 -13.00 -1.36 -7.28
CA ASN A 41 -12.80 -1.22 -5.84
C ASN A 41 -13.19 0.17 -5.37
N ILE A 42 -12.82 1.20 -6.11
CA ILE A 42 -13.18 2.58 -5.80
C ILE A 42 -14.69 2.75 -5.77
N GLU A 43 -15.38 2.18 -6.75
CA GLU A 43 -16.84 2.24 -6.83
C GLU A 43 -17.50 1.55 -5.64
N LYS A 44 -17.01 0.37 -5.26
CA LYS A 44 -17.48 -0.34 -4.08
C LYS A 44 -17.31 0.50 -2.82
N MET A 45 -16.15 1.12 -2.66
CA MET A 45 -15.87 1.96 -1.50
C MET A 45 -16.79 3.18 -1.43
N LYS A 46 -17.08 3.81 -2.57
CA LYS A 46 -18.02 4.93 -2.63
C LYS A 46 -19.43 4.53 -2.20
N ASN A 47 -19.84 3.31 -2.50
CA ASN A 47 -21.18 2.80 -2.20
C ASN A 47 -21.22 2.03 -0.88
N ASN A 48 -20.18 2.14 -0.07
CA ASN A 48 -20.08 1.45 1.23
C ASN A 48 -20.17 -0.08 1.10
N ILE A 49 -19.75 -0.63 -0.03
CA ILE A 49 -19.70 -2.06 -0.25
C ILE A 49 -18.32 -2.56 0.17
N PRO A 50 -18.22 -3.49 1.13
CA PRO A 50 -16.92 -3.99 1.57
C PRO A 50 -16.19 -4.73 0.44
N LEU A 51 -14.87 -4.56 0.38
CA LEU A 51 -14.03 -5.33 -0.53
C LEU A 51 -13.91 -6.76 0.01
N ASN A 52 -13.98 -7.74 -0.89
CA ASN A 52 -13.75 -9.13 -0.52
C ASN A 52 -12.26 -9.45 -0.59
N ASP A 53 -11.87 -10.66 -0.18
CA ASP A 53 -10.47 -11.06 -0.17
C ASP A 53 -9.86 -11.09 -1.57
N ASN A 54 -10.65 -11.47 -2.59
CA ASN A 54 -10.17 -11.47 -3.97
C ASN A 54 -9.87 -10.05 -4.46
N ASP A 55 -10.74 -9.08 -4.14
CA ASP A 55 -10.52 -7.67 -4.48
C ASP A 55 -9.21 -7.17 -3.88
N ARG A 56 -8.96 -7.51 -2.62
CA ARG A 56 -7.76 -7.10 -1.90
C ARG A 56 -6.52 -7.82 -2.41
N GLU A 57 -6.64 -9.07 -2.80
CA GLU A 57 -5.51 -9.83 -3.34
C GLU A 57 -4.98 -9.20 -4.62
N ILE A 58 -5.86 -8.81 -5.53
CA ILE A 58 -5.47 -8.13 -6.77
C ILE A 58 -4.80 -6.80 -6.46
N TRP A 59 -5.37 -6.03 -5.54
CA TRP A 59 -4.82 -4.76 -5.10
C TRP A 59 -3.42 -4.92 -4.53
N LEU A 60 -3.21 -5.90 -3.67
CA LEU A 60 -1.91 -6.15 -3.05
C LEU A 60 -0.87 -6.61 -4.07
N LYS A 61 -1.28 -7.38 -5.08
CA LYS A 61 -0.39 -7.78 -6.17
C LYS A 61 0.08 -6.57 -6.97
N ASP A 62 -0.80 -5.61 -7.21
CA ASP A 62 -0.44 -4.38 -7.93
C ASP A 62 0.58 -3.56 -7.14
N ILE A 63 0.38 -3.44 -5.83
CA ILE A 63 1.35 -2.75 -4.95
C ILE A 63 2.68 -3.50 -4.96
N ASN A 64 2.64 -4.83 -4.84
CA ASN A 64 3.85 -5.66 -4.84
C ASN A 64 4.63 -5.50 -6.15
N SER A 65 3.93 -5.43 -7.28
CA SER A 65 4.55 -5.19 -8.58
C SER A 65 5.29 -3.86 -8.62
N GLU A 66 4.70 -2.81 -8.03
CA GLU A 66 5.35 -1.50 -7.96
C GLU A 66 6.59 -1.55 -7.05
N ILE A 67 6.50 -2.23 -5.92
CA ILE A 67 7.64 -2.42 -5.02
C ILE A 67 8.78 -3.11 -5.76
N ASN A 68 8.47 -4.16 -6.52
CA ASN A 68 9.47 -4.90 -7.29
C ASN A 68 10.07 -4.08 -8.43
N ARG A 69 9.26 -3.20 -9.03
CA ARG A 69 9.76 -2.29 -10.07
C ARG A 69 10.79 -1.32 -9.50
N LEU A 70 10.63 -0.92 -8.23
CA LEU A 70 11.49 0.04 -7.55
C LEU A 70 12.50 -0.63 -6.62
N LYS A 71 12.71 -1.94 -6.73
CA LYS A 71 13.45 -2.72 -5.73
C LYS A 71 14.91 -2.30 -5.51
N ILE A 72 15.49 -1.53 -6.41
CA ILE A 72 16.83 -0.99 -6.21
C ILE A 72 16.83 0.27 -5.34
N LYS A 73 15.65 0.78 -4.98
CA LYS A 73 15.48 1.97 -4.16
C LYS A 73 14.92 1.60 -2.81
N ASN A 74 15.15 2.46 -1.82
CA ASN A 74 14.48 2.34 -0.53
C ASN A 74 13.09 2.94 -0.65
N ILE A 75 12.08 2.28 -0.07
CA ILE A 75 10.68 2.61 -0.30
C ILE A 75 9.92 2.68 1.01
N VAL A 76 9.03 3.68 1.13
CA VAL A 76 8.03 3.74 2.19
C VAL A 76 6.67 3.49 1.54
N VAL A 77 5.92 2.52 2.02
CA VAL A 77 4.59 2.18 1.52
C VAL A 77 3.56 2.46 2.60
N ALA A 78 2.57 3.29 2.31
CA ALA A 78 1.41 3.49 3.19
C ALA A 78 0.28 2.62 2.67
N CYS A 79 -0.25 1.73 3.52
CA CYS A 79 -1.21 0.73 3.10
C CYS A 79 -2.18 0.41 4.23
N SER A 80 -3.45 0.17 3.88
CA SER A 80 -4.48 -0.23 4.85
C SER A 80 -4.61 -1.74 5.01
N ALA A 81 -3.62 -2.51 4.59
CA ALA A 81 -3.62 -3.96 4.75
C ALA A 81 -3.45 -4.33 6.22
N LEU A 82 -4.46 -4.93 6.83
CA LEU A 82 -4.48 -5.24 8.25
C LEU A 82 -4.16 -6.70 8.57
N LYS A 83 -4.44 -7.63 7.65
CA LYS A 83 -4.19 -9.04 7.89
C LYS A 83 -2.74 -9.41 7.63
N GLU A 84 -2.24 -10.36 8.40
CA GLU A 84 -0.87 -10.90 8.23
C GLU A 84 -0.63 -11.40 6.80
N SER A 85 -1.62 -12.10 6.23
CA SER A 85 -1.51 -12.61 4.86
C SER A 85 -1.34 -11.49 3.84
N TYR A 86 -1.94 -10.32 4.10
CA TYR A 86 -1.81 -9.16 3.22
C TYR A 86 -0.39 -8.59 3.27
N ARG A 87 0.19 -8.53 4.46
CA ARG A 87 1.56 -8.06 4.64
C ARG A 87 2.53 -8.96 3.88
N GLN A 88 2.32 -10.28 3.97
CA GLN A 88 3.15 -11.25 3.27
C GLN A 88 3.06 -11.08 1.76
N ALA A 89 1.85 -10.83 1.24
CA ALA A 89 1.63 -10.61 -0.18
C ALA A 89 2.36 -9.36 -0.70
N LEU A 90 2.54 -8.34 0.14
CA LEU A 90 3.22 -7.11 -0.27
C LEU A 90 4.73 -7.30 -0.46
N ILE A 91 5.34 -8.14 0.35
CA ILE A 91 6.80 -8.28 0.36
C ILE A 91 7.31 -9.50 -0.39
N ASP A 92 6.42 -10.41 -0.77
CA ASP A 92 6.77 -11.56 -1.59
C ASP A 92 6.73 -11.18 -3.07
#